data_4ce76c4825e994b4a0584420e843d3f7
#
_entry.id   4ce76c4825e994b4a0584420e843d3f7
#
_cell.length_a   1.000
_cell.length_b   1.000
_cell.length_c   1.000
_cell.angle_alpha   90.00
_cell.angle_beta   90.00
_cell.angle_gamma   90.00
#
_symmetry.space_group_name_H-M   'P 1'
#
loop_
_entity.id
_entity.type
_entity.pdbx_description
1 polymer ?
#
loop_
_entity_poly.entity_id
_entity_poly.type
_entity_poly.pdbx_seq_one_letter_code
_entity_poly.pdbx_strand_id
1 'polypeptide(L)'
;MNRLSYLFLPLTAIGVSACSSNKAKEEVKRPNIIFMMTDDHTTQAMSCYGGRLLQTPNMDRIANEGIRMDNCYAVNALSGPSRACILTGKFSHINGFTDNASTFDGNQQTFPKLLQSAVPNFDYR
;
A
#
# COMPACT_ATOMS: atom_id res chain seq x y z
N MET A 1 69.75 40.40 36.86
CA MET A 1 69.63 40.35 35.41
C MET A 1 68.96 39.05 35.05
N ASN A 2 67.61 39.11 34.94
CA ASN A 2 66.80 37.96 34.73
C ASN A 2 66.40 37.88 33.26
N ARG A 3 66.82 36.80 32.59
CA ARG A 3 66.36 36.49 31.26
C ARG A 3 65.18 35.56 31.38
N LEU A 4 63.94 36.05 31.01
CA LEU A 4 62.74 35.31 30.90
C LEU A 4 62.72 34.66 29.52
N SER A 5 62.82 33.31 29.44
CA SER A 5 62.70 32.55 28.24
C SER A 5 61.26 32.23 28.00
N TYR A 6 60.62 32.77 26.95
CA TYR A 6 59.29 32.46 26.52
C TYR A 6 59.33 31.15 25.72
N LEU A 7 58.68 30.13 26.28
CA LEU A 7 58.52 28.83 25.65
C LEU A 7 57.29 28.92 24.71
N PHE A 8 57.55 28.97 23.40
CA PHE A 8 56.47 28.87 22.41
C PHE A 8 56.02 27.41 22.28
N LEU A 9 54.81 27.08 22.72
CA LEU A 9 54.16 25.84 22.37
C LEU A 9 53.47 25.98 20.99
N PRO A 10 53.68 25.07 20.03
CA PRO A 10 52.90 25.05 18.81
C PRO A 10 51.51 24.49 19.09
N LEU A 11 50.50 25.30 18.79
CA LEU A 11 49.08 24.92 18.82
C LEU A 11 48.81 24.02 17.60
N THR A 12 48.78 22.69 17.81
CA THR A 12 48.40 21.74 16.78
C THR A 12 46.86 21.81 16.57
N ALA A 13 46.45 22.36 15.44
CA ALA A 13 45.07 22.36 14.98
C ALA A 13 44.64 20.94 14.64
N ILE A 14 43.83 20.37 15.48
CA ILE A 14 43.14 19.07 15.20
C ILE A 14 42.02 19.36 14.20
N GLY A 15 42.29 19.05 12.92
CA GLY A 15 41.28 19.11 11.87
C GLY A 15 40.20 18.05 12.11
N VAL A 16 39.01 18.46 12.54
CA VAL A 16 37.83 17.59 12.57
C VAL A 16 37.36 17.40 11.13
N SER A 17 37.77 16.28 10.53
CA SER A 17 37.25 15.84 9.23
C SER A 17 35.81 15.39 9.44
N ALA A 18 34.84 16.27 9.15
CA ALA A 18 33.43 15.92 9.10
C ALA A 18 33.21 15.00 7.89
N CYS A 19 33.13 13.69 8.12
CA CYS A 19 32.63 12.74 7.14
C CYS A 19 31.16 13.05 6.86
N SER A 20 30.90 13.89 5.86
CA SER A 20 29.58 14.04 5.27
C SER A 20 29.25 12.74 4.53
N SER A 21 28.56 11.82 5.19
CA SER A 21 27.99 10.66 4.53
C SER A 21 26.82 11.14 3.67
N ASN A 22 27.08 11.44 2.40
CA ASN A 22 26.04 11.51 1.38
C ASN A 22 25.41 10.11 1.26
N LYS A 23 24.45 9.78 2.14
CA LYS A 23 23.55 8.68 1.88
C LYS A 23 22.78 9.05 0.62
N ALA A 24 23.14 8.45 -0.50
CA ALA A 24 22.34 8.48 -1.70
C ALA A 24 20.92 8.10 -1.27
N LYS A 25 19.95 8.98 -1.58
CA LYS A 25 18.54 8.75 -1.26
C LYS A 25 18.15 7.53 -2.08
N GLU A 26 17.99 6.38 -1.43
CA GLU A 26 17.59 5.14 -2.07
C GLU A 26 16.25 5.40 -2.74
N GLU A 27 16.20 5.30 -4.06
CA GLU A 27 14.97 5.52 -4.82
C GLU A 27 13.99 4.40 -4.46
N VAL A 28 12.96 4.75 -3.69
CA VAL A 28 11.93 3.81 -3.25
C VAL A 28 11.17 3.34 -4.49
N LYS A 29 11.50 2.14 -4.99
CA LYS A 29 10.81 1.52 -6.09
C LYS A 29 9.39 1.18 -5.66
N ARG A 30 8.41 1.93 -6.16
CA ARG A 30 6.99 1.72 -5.86
C ARG A 30 6.46 0.52 -6.63
N PRO A 31 5.72 -0.40 -6.00
CA PRO A 31 5.14 -1.54 -6.69
C PRO A 31 3.95 -1.11 -7.55
N ASN A 32 3.70 -1.84 -8.62
CA ASN A 32 2.42 -1.79 -9.32
C ASN A 32 1.40 -2.61 -8.54
N ILE A 33 0.20 -2.05 -8.34
CA ILE A 33 -0.89 -2.72 -7.61
C ILE A 33 -2.04 -2.94 -8.59
N ILE A 34 -2.43 -4.20 -8.74
CA ILE A 34 -3.59 -4.60 -9.55
C ILE A 34 -4.63 -5.17 -8.59
N PHE A 35 -5.80 -4.56 -8.56
CA PHE A 35 -6.96 -5.04 -7.82
C PHE A 35 -7.99 -5.59 -8.80
N MET A 36 -8.33 -6.87 -8.68
CA MET A 36 -9.35 -7.53 -9.49
C MET A 36 -10.49 -7.98 -8.60
N MET A 37 -11.71 -7.71 -9.00
CA MET A 37 -12.92 -8.11 -8.29
C MET A 37 -13.92 -8.71 -9.27
N THR A 38 -14.49 -9.82 -8.89
CA THR A 38 -15.60 -10.48 -9.61
C THR A 38 -16.90 -10.25 -8.86
N ASP A 39 -18.01 -10.30 -9.57
CA ASP A 39 -19.37 -10.25 -8.99
C ASP A 39 -19.95 -11.67 -8.96
N ASP A 40 -20.65 -12.01 -7.87
CA ASP A 40 -21.32 -13.31 -7.65
C ASP A 40 -20.43 -14.55 -7.92
N HIS A 41 -19.12 -14.43 -7.66
CA HIS A 41 -18.18 -15.51 -7.88
C HIS A 41 -17.94 -16.30 -6.60
N THR A 42 -18.50 -17.50 -6.56
CA THR A 42 -18.36 -18.42 -5.42
C THR A 42 -17.03 -19.18 -5.44
N THR A 43 -16.55 -19.58 -4.26
CA THR A 43 -15.34 -20.42 -4.11
C THR A 43 -15.47 -21.77 -4.82
N GLN A 44 -16.69 -22.33 -4.94
CA GLN A 44 -16.92 -23.59 -5.65
C GLN A 44 -16.67 -23.48 -7.17
N ALA A 45 -16.64 -22.27 -7.72
CA ALA A 45 -16.31 -22.04 -9.13
C ALA A 45 -14.81 -21.87 -9.37
N MET A 46 -13.98 -21.93 -8.33
CA MET A 46 -12.52 -21.81 -8.41
C MET A 46 -11.83 -23.13 -8.08
N SER A 47 -11.03 -23.66 -9.01
CA SER A 47 -10.35 -24.95 -8.80
C SER A 47 -9.33 -24.92 -7.68
N CYS A 48 -8.68 -23.79 -7.40
CA CYS A 48 -7.75 -23.63 -6.27
C CYS A 48 -8.41 -23.79 -4.89
N TYR A 49 -9.73 -23.65 -4.79
CA TYR A 49 -10.52 -23.94 -3.59
C TYR A 49 -11.20 -25.31 -3.62
N GLY A 50 -10.80 -26.19 -4.53
CA GLY A 50 -11.39 -27.51 -4.70
C GLY A 50 -12.71 -27.49 -5.49
N GLY A 51 -13.00 -26.39 -6.18
CA GLY A 51 -14.16 -26.25 -7.07
C GLY A 51 -14.13 -27.28 -8.20
N ARG A 52 -15.28 -27.87 -8.50
CA ARG A 52 -15.41 -28.93 -9.52
C ARG A 52 -16.19 -28.50 -10.75
N LEU A 53 -16.71 -27.27 -10.75
CA LEU A 53 -17.55 -26.77 -11.85
C LEU A 53 -16.73 -26.39 -13.07
N LEU A 54 -15.56 -25.75 -12.85
CA LEU A 54 -14.66 -25.29 -13.89
C LEU A 54 -13.20 -25.52 -13.49
N GLN A 55 -12.34 -25.51 -14.49
CA GLN A 55 -10.90 -25.34 -14.26
C GLN A 55 -10.54 -23.86 -14.42
N THR A 56 -9.86 -23.30 -13.42
CA THR A 56 -9.46 -21.88 -13.39
C THR A 56 -7.94 -21.72 -13.32
N PRO A 57 -7.18 -22.16 -14.35
CA PRO A 57 -5.72 -22.29 -14.26
C PRO A 57 -5.00 -20.97 -13.98
N ASN A 58 -5.52 -19.84 -14.44
CA ASN A 58 -4.92 -18.54 -14.19
C ASN A 58 -5.15 -18.07 -12.75
N MET A 59 -6.30 -18.37 -12.15
CA MET A 59 -6.55 -18.11 -10.72
C MET A 59 -5.74 -19.06 -9.83
N ASP A 60 -5.63 -20.33 -10.24
CA ASP A 60 -4.82 -21.32 -9.55
C ASP A 60 -3.34 -20.92 -9.53
N ARG A 61 -2.84 -20.33 -10.63
CA ARG A 61 -1.48 -19.80 -10.66
C ARG A 61 -1.28 -18.68 -9.61
N ILE A 62 -2.22 -17.74 -9.52
CA ILE A 62 -2.16 -16.68 -8.49
C ILE A 62 -2.17 -17.29 -7.09
N ALA A 63 -3.01 -18.29 -6.85
CA ALA A 63 -3.10 -18.97 -5.56
C ALA A 63 -1.82 -19.76 -5.21
N ASN A 64 -1.17 -20.37 -6.20
CA ASN A 64 0.02 -21.21 -6.01
C ASN A 64 1.31 -20.37 -5.91
N GLU A 65 1.40 -19.26 -6.62
CA GLU A 65 2.57 -18.36 -6.62
C GLU A 65 2.48 -17.27 -5.54
N GLY A 66 1.31 -17.07 -4.96
CA GLY A 66 1.01 -16.04 -3.97
C GLY A 66 0.42 -16.59 -2.67
N ILE A 67 -0.64 -15.96 -2.19
CA ILE A 67 -1.33 -16.35 -0.95
C ILE A 67 -2.80 -16.62 -1.27
N ARG A 68 -3.29 -17.79 -0.86
CA ARG A 68 -4.71 -18.11 -0.84
C ARG A 68 -5.24 -17.98 0.59
N MET A 69 -6.33 -17.24 0.75
CA MET A 69 -6.99 -17.07 2.05
C MET A 69 -8.21 -17.98 2.14
N ASP A 70 -8.18 -18.95 3.05
CA ASP A 70 -9.30 -19.87 3.25
C ASP A 70 -10.42 -19.28 4.12
N ASN A 71 -10.06 -18.28 4.97
CA ASN A 71 -11.01 -17.58 5.84
C ASN A 71 -10.90 -16.07 5.59
N CYS A 72 -11.68 -15.58 4.65
CA CYS A 72 -11.80 -14.15 4.36
C CYS A 72 -13.28 -13.77 4.36
N TYR A 73 -13.64 -12.75 5.12
CA TYR A 73 -15.03 -12.37 5.35
C TYR A 73 -15.31 -11.00 4.74
N ALA A 74 -16.41 -10.90 4.00
CA ALA A 74 -16.89 -9.63 3.49
C ALA A 74 -17.54 -8.81 4.62
N VAL A 75 -17.28 -7.51 4.63
CA VAL A 75 -17.90 -6.56 5.57
C VAL A 75 -19.39 -6.36 5.23
N ASN A 76 -19.72 -6.42 3.94
CA ASN A 76 -21.10 -6.40 3.44
C ASN A 76 -21.16 -7.33 2.23
N ALA A 77 -22.21 -8.16 2.16
CA ALA A 77 -22.36 -9.15 1.09
C ALA A 77 -23.05 -8.60 -0.18
N LEU A 78 -23.68 -7.43 -0.09
CA LEU A 78 -24.33 -6.80 -1.24
C LEU A 78 -23.31 -6.13 -2.16
N SER A 79 -23.49 -6.27 -3.47
CA SER A 79 -22.57 -5.84 -4.52
C SER A 79 -22.12 -4.37 -4.38
N GLY A 80 -23.04 -3.42 -4.39
CA GLY A 80 -22.73 -1.99 -4.26
C GLY A 80 -22.09 -1.62 -2.91
N PRO A 81 -22.71 -1.96 -1.77
CA PRO A 81 -22.16 -1.70 -0.44
C PRO A 81 -20.80 -2.36 -0.19
N SER A 82 -20.60 -3.59 -0.68
CA SER A 82 -19.28 -4.26 -0.59
C SER A 82 -18.18 -3.47 -1.30
N ARG A 83 -18.45 -3.01 -2.51
CA ARG A 83 -17.52 -2.15 -3.29
C ARG A 83 -17.23 -0.84 -2.58
N ALA A 84 -18.26 -0.21 -1.99
CA ALA A 84 -18.09 1.01 -1.20
C ALA A 84 -17.21 0.80 0.04
N CYS A 85 -17.37 -0.33 0.73
CA CYS A 85 -16.50 -0.70 1.86
C CYS A 85 -15.04 -0.85 1.42
N ILE A 86 -14.79 -1.50 0.30
CA ILE A 86 -13.44 -1.66 -0.25
C ILE A 86 -12.86 -0.30 -0.64
N LEU A 87 -13.60 0.53 -1.37
CA LEU A 87 -13.13 1.83 -1.84
C LEU A 87 -12.81 2.79 -0.69
N THR A 88 -13.64 2.80 0.35
CA THR A 88 -13.54 3.76 1.46
C THR A 88 -12.75 3.25 2.65
N GLY A 89 -12.54 1.92 2.77
CA GLY A 89 -11.99 1.29 3.97
C GLY A 89 -12.92 1.39 5.19
N LYS A 90 -14.21 1.68 4.99
CA LYS A 90 -15.19 1.90 6.05
C LYS A 90 -16.32 0.87 5.97
N PHE A 91 -16.88 0.51 7.13
CA PHE A 91 -18.10 -0.28 7.19
C PHE A 91 -19.29 0.45 6.54
N SER A 92 -20.27 -0.30 6.04
CA SER A 92 -21.44 0.27 5.32
C SER A 92 -22.20 1.31 6.14
N HIS A 93 -22.37 1.08 7.44
CA HIS A 93 -23.07 2.02 8.33
C HIS A 93 -22.26 3.31 8.59
N ILE A 94 -20.95 3.31 8.30
CA ILE A 94 -20.09 4.49 8.44
C ILE A 94 -20.00 5.23 7.10
N ASN A 95 -19.91 4.52 5.97
CA ASN A 95 -19.86 5.15 4.66
C ASN A 95 -21.24 5.55 4.13
N GLY A 96 -22.33 5.14 4.81
CA GLY A 96 -23.71 5.47 4.49
C GLY A 96 -24.29 4.72 3.29
N PHE A 97 -23.56 3.79 2.68
CA PHE A 97 -24.03 2.98 1.55
C PHE A 97 -24.34 1.57 1.99
N THR A 98 -25.57 1.33 2.45
CA THR A 98 -25.99 0.11 3.13
C THR A 98 -26.71 -0.90 2.25
N ASP A 99 -27.29 -0.46 1.14
CA ASP A 99 -28.06 -1.28 0.20
C ASP A 99 -27.90 -0.81 -1.25
N ASN A 100 -28.38 -1.58 -2.20
CA ASN A 100 -28.29 -1.26 -3.64
C ASN A 100 -29.32 -0.21 -4.11
N ALA A 101 -30.28 0.19 -3.27
CA ALA A 101 -31.25 1.25 -3.58
C ALA A 101 -30.71 2.64 -3.19
N SER A 102 -29.70 2.68 -2.33
CA SER A 102 -29.04 3.91 -1.90
C SER A 102 -28.10 4.46 -2.99
N THR A 103 -27.69 5.73 -2.84
CA THR A 103 -26.69 6.35 -3.72
C THR A 103 -25.38 6.50 -2.95
N PHE A 104 -24.28 6.05 -3.53
CA PHE A 104 -22.96 6.24 -2.95
C PHE A 104 -22.53 7.70 -3.03
N ASP A 105 -22.16 8.30 -1.89
CA ASP A 105 -21.56 9.63 -1.87
C ASP A 105 -20.14 9.59 -2.41
N GLY A 106 -19.97 10.00 -3.67
CA GLY A 106 -18.68 10.06 -4.36
C GLY A 106 -17.72 11.11 -3.81
N ASN A 107 -18.15 12.02 -2.92
CA ASN A 107 -17.27 13.00 -2.28
C ASN A 107 -16.43 12.39 -1.16
N GLN A 108 -16.80 11.22 -0.67
CA GLN A 108 -16.02 10.51 0.34
C GLN A 108 -14.59 10.24 -0.11
N GLN A 109 -13.71 10.16 0.87
CA GLN A 109 -12.33 9.74 0.64
C GLN A 109 -12.29 8.26 0.29
N THR A 110 -11.59 7.94 -0.79
CA THR A 110 -11.37 6.58 -1.26
C THR A 110 -9.89 6.32 -1.47
N PHE A 111 -9.46 5.05 -1.41
CA PHE A 111 -8.05 4.73 -1.62
C PHE A 111 -7.52 5.19 -3.00
N PRO A 112 -8.29 5.15 -4.11
CA PRO A 112 -7.82 5.71 -5.39
C PRO A 112 -7.52 7.21 -5.31
N LYS A 113 -8.39 8.00 -4.65
CA LYS A 113 -8.14 9.43 -4.44
C LYS A 113 -6.87 9.69 -3.63
N LEU A 114 -6.62 8.86 -2.60
CA LEU A 114 -5.39 8.94 -1.80
C LEU A 114 -4.15 8.61 -2.63
N LEU A 115 -4.21 7.54 -3.43
CA LEU A 115 -3.11 7.18 -4.32
C LEU A 115 -2.84 8.27 -5.35
N GLN A 116 -3.87 8.84 -5.95
CA GLN A 116 -3.76 9.94 -6.90
C GLN A 116 -3.10 11.18 -6.28
N SER A 117 -3.48 11.53 -5.05
CA SER A 117 -2.87 12.66 -4.35
C SER A 117 -1.42 12.42 -3.96
N ALA A 118 -1.05 11.16 -3.66
CA ALA A 118 0.30 10.78 -3.29
C ALA A 118 1.25 10.61 -4.50
N VAL A 119 0.69 10.41 -5.70
CA VAL A 119 1.44 10.19 -6.94
C VAL A 119 0.84 11.09 -8.03
N PRO A 120 1.36 12.32 -8.21
CA PRO A 120 0.76 13.33 -9.11
C PRO A 120 0.53 12.90 -10.56
N ASN A 121 1.22 11.84 -11.02
CA ASN A 121 1.11 11.30 -12.39
C ASN A 121 0.50 9.90 -12.41
N PHE A 122 -0.36 9.57 -11.44
CA PHE A 122 -1.05 8.28 -11.40
C PHE A 122 -2.14 8.26 -12.47
N ASP A 123 -1.96 7.42 -13.50
CA ASP A 123 -2.90 7.26 -14.60
C ASP A 123 -3.82 6.05 -14.34
N TYR A 124 -5.13 6.28 -14.34
CA TYR A 124 -6.14 5.22 -14.27
C TYR A 124 -6.41 4.72 -15.69
N ARG A 125 -5.93 3.55 -16.00
CA ARG A 125 -6.29 2.81 -17.22
C ARG A 125 -7.14 1.61 -16.90
#